data_bb113cfef417fec516338731d6a80140
#
_entry.id   bb113cfef417fec516338731d6a80140
#
_cell.length_a   1.000
_cell.length_b   1.000
_cell.length_c   1.000
_cell.angle_alpha   90.00
_cell.angle_beta   90.00
_cell.angle_gamma   90.00
#
_symmetry.space_group_name_H-M   'P 1'
#
loop_
_entity.id
_entity.type
_entity.pdbx_description
1 polymer ?
#
loop_
_entity_poly.entity_id
_entity_poly.type
_entity_poly.pdbx_seq_one_letter_code
_entity_poly.pdbx_strand_id
1 'polypeptide(L)'
;MTGYARHWGAGPRAVLALHCSLAHSGAWEGLARALGPGLRITAPDIPGHGKAPDIDPARDLHDQCYEAILPHLPEGRVDVVGHSFGATLALRLAEDMSDRIRSLTLIEPVLFAAAKGSGAFSAHLGEMADYAAAEARQDRAATARAFLKIWGTGTAFEDLPAAQRDYATQRIHLIKASEPALFEDSAGLVPRLGEVTAPTLLVEGGESPRIIPAILDRMETGIPDTTRARVPDAGHMVAISHPVPVAGAIRALWDRTRV
;
A
#
# COMPACT_ATOMS: atom_id res chain seq x y z
N MET A 1 -0.36 -3.22 23.84
CA MET A 1 -0.87 -1.83 23.68
C MET A 1 -1.21 -1.67 22.21
N THR A 2 -2.45 -1.24 21.92
CA THR A 2 -2.84 -0.90 20.54
C THR A 2 -2.01 0.30 20.08
N GLY A 3 -1.38 0.20 18.90
CA GLY A 3 -0.59 1.27 18.31
C GLY A 3 -1.43 2.52 18.00
N TYR A 4 -0.78 3.57 17.49
CA TYR A 4 -1.48 4.80 17.10
C TYR A 4 -2.30 4.58 15.83
N ALA A 5 -3.54 5.08 15.81
CA ALA A 5 -4.38 5.13 14.62
C ALA A 5 -5.12 6.46 14.52
N ARG A 6 -5.41 6.89 13.28
CA ARG A 6 -6.37 7.96 13.02
C ARG A 6 -7.73 7.39 12.69
N HIS A 7 -8.76 8.17 13.00
CA HIS A 7 -10.14 7.79 12.75
C HIS A 7 -10.88 8.91 12.02
N TRP A 8 -11.75 8.56 11.06
CA TRP A 8 -12.65 9.50 10.40
C TRP A 8 -14.05 8.92 10.35
N GLY A 9 -15.04 9.76 10.67
CA GLY A 9 -16.43 9.40 10.66
C GLY A 9 -16.86 8.46 11.80
N ALA A 10 -18.15 8.25 11.92
CA ALA A 10 -18.78 7.37 12.90
C ALA A 10 -19.94 6.56 12.25
N GLY A 11 -19.92 6.40 10.93
CA GLY A 11 -20.94 5.68 10.21
C GLY A 11 -20.90 4.16 10.42
N PRO A 12 -21.93 3.46 9.93
CA PRO A 12 -22.08 2.01 10.13
C PRO A 12 -21.04 1.19 9.33
N ARG A 13 -20.56 1.73 8.19
CA ARG A 13 -19.62 0.99 7.33
C ARG A 13 -18.20 1.12 7.84
N ALA A 14 -17.66 0.03 8.37
CA ALA A 14 -16.29 -0.03 8.88
C ALA A 14 -15.28 -0.23 7.76
N VAL A 15 -14.20 0.57 7.77
CA VAL A 15 -13.10 0.54 6.81
C VAL A 15 -11.78 0.52 7.56
N LEU A 16 -10.88 -0.40 7.21
CA LEU A 16 -9.47 -0.39 7.61
C LEU A 16 -8.63 0.14 6.46
N ALA A 17 -7.82 1.18 6.71
CA ALA A 17 -6.99 1.82 5.68
C ALA A 17 -5.49 1.71 6.02
N LEU A 18 -4.71 1.04 5.16
CA LEU A 18 -3.30 0.70 5.39
C LEU A 18 -2.41 1.50 4.44
N HIS A 19 -1.57 2.38 5.01
CA HIS A 19 -0.77 3.34 4.25
C HIS A 19 0.47 2.73 3.58
N CYS A 20 1.04 3.44 2.61
CA CYS A 20 2.27 3.07 1.91
C CYS A 20 3.53 3.33 2.77
N SER A 21 4.65 2.76 2.36
CA SER A 21 5.96 3.06 2.95
C SER A 21 6.26 4.56 2.89
N LEU A 22 7.06 5.04 3.86
CA LEU A 22 7.45 6.44 4.02
C LEU A 22 6.27 7.44 4.18
N ALA A 23 5.05 6.92 4.45
CA ALA A 23 3.88 7.71 4.80
C ALA A 23 3.45 7.45 6.26
N HIS A 24 2.24 7.78 6.60
CA HIS A 24 1.58 7.49 7.88
C HIS A 24 0.06 7.61 7.70
N SER A 25 -0.70 7.28 8.73
CA SER A 25 -2.18 7.32 8.72
C SER A 25 -2.78 8.61 8.16
N GLY A 26 -2.12 9.76 8.33
CA GLY A 26 -2.58 11.05 7.80
C GLY A 26 -2.67 11.12 6.26
N ALA A 27 -1.98 10.24 5.54
CA ALA A 27 -2.06 10.16 4.08
C ALA A 27 -3.48 9.88 3.56
N TRP A 28 -4.33 9.31 4.39
CA TRP A 28 -5.71 8.96 4.06
C TRP A 28 -6.71 10.12 4.15
N GLU A 29 -6.33 11.28 4.68
CA GLU A 29 -7.26 12.39 4.93
C GLU A 29 -8.00 12.85 3.66
N GLY A 30 -7.30 13.00 2.55
CA GLY A 30 -7.88 13.39 1.26
C GLY A 30 -8.90 12.36 0.76
N LEU A 31 -8.54 11.08 0.82
CA LEU A 31 -9.42 9.99 0.40
C LEU A 31 -10.61 9.83 1.36
N ALA A 32 -10.41 9.93 2.66
CA ALA A 32 -11.49 9.86 3.65
C ALA A 32 -12.53 10.95 3.41
N ARG A 33 -12.09 12.18 3.12
CA ARG A 33 -12.98 13.29 2.74
C ARG A 33 -13.72 13.01 1.43
N ALA A 34 -13.04 12.49 0.41
CA ALA A 34 -13.63 12.19 -0.89
C ALA A 34 -14.61 11.03 -0.84
N LEU A 35 -14.41 10.05 0.04
CA LEU A 35 -15.34 8.94 0.26
C LEU A 35 -16.67 9.40 0.90
N GLY A 36 -16.67 10.50 1.64
CA GLY A 36 -17.87 11.11 2.21
C GLY A 36 -18.39 10.45 3.48
N PRO A 37 -19.62 10.78 3.88
CA PRO A 37 -20.23 10.33 5.14
C PRO A 37 -20.65 8.85 5.10
N GLY A 38 -21.07 8.33 6.25
CA GLY A 38 -21.58 6.96 6.39
C GLY A 38 -20.49 5.92 6.70
N LEU A 39 -19.25 6.35 6.82
CA LEU A 39 -18.09 5.50 7.07
C LEU A 39 -17.55 5.67 8.48
N ARG A 40 -16.87 4.64 8.97
CA ARG A 40 -15.98 4.66 10.14
C ARG A 40 -14.64 4.07 9.69
N ILE A 41 -13.71 4.96 9.35
CA ILE A 41 -12.39 4.61 8.84
C ILE A 41 -11.41 4.54 10.02
N THR A 42 -10.69 3.44 10.13
CA THR A 42 -9.56 3.26 11.04
C THR A 42 -8.29 3.11 10.21
N ALA A 43 -7.30 3.96 10.44
CA ALA A 43 -6.02 3.93 9.76
C ALA A 43 -4.89 3.91 10.79
N PRO A 44 -4.30 2.75 11.08
CA PRO A 44 -3.14 2.65 11.95
C PRO A 44 -1.88 3.20 11.27
N ASP A 45 -0.95 3.73 12.07
CA ASP A 45 0.43 3.87 11.66
C ASP A 45 1.11 2.50 11.78
N ILE A 46 1.72 2.01 10.72
CA ILE A 46 2.43 0.73 10.74
C ILE A 46 3.84 0.90 11.35
N PRO A 47 4.45 -0.14 11.96
CA PRO A 47 5.77 -0.10 12.56
C PRO A 47 6.82 0.65 11.73
N GLY A 48 7.64 1.45 12.39
CA GLY A 48 8.63 2.32 11.76
C GLY A 48 8.09 3.61 11.15
N HIS A 49 6.77 3.83 11.13
CA HIS A 49 6.14 4.98 10.48
C HIS A 49 5.29 5.80 11.47
N GLY A 50 5.14 7.10 11.17
CA GLY A 50 4.27 8.00 11.94
C GLY A 50 4.60 8.03 13.43
N LYS A 51 3.64 7.60 14.25
CA LYS A 51 3.74 7.48 15.70
C LYS A 51 3.80 6.02 16.19
N ALA A 52 3.91 5.06 15.25
CA ALA A 52 4.11 3.67 15.63
C ALA A 52 5.53 3.45 16.18
N PRO A 53 5.74 2.39 16.98
CA PRO A 53 7.07 1.99 17.42
C PRO A 53 8.01 1.70 16.24
N ASP A 54 9.31 1.79 16.50
CA ASP A 54 10.32 1.31 15.57
C ASP A 54 10.22 -0.21 15.36
N ILE A 55 10.82 -0.68 14.26
CA ILE A 55 10.87 -2.09 13.94
C ILE A 55 11.97 -2.81 14.73
N ASP A 56 11.81 -4.10 14.93
CA ASP A 56 12.89 -5.01 15.32
C ASP A 56 13.63 -5.47 14.06
N PRO A 57 14.89 -5.07 13.85
CA PRO A 57 15.63 -5.43 12.64
C PRO A 57 15.94 -6.94 12.51
N ALA A 58 15.74 -7.72 13.58
CA ALA A 58 15.95 -9.16 13.57
C ALA A 58 14.72 -9.94 13.08
N ARG A 59 13.58 -9.27 12.85
CA ARG A 59 12.32 -9.88 12.42
C ARG A 59 11.94 -9.38 11.02
N ASP A 60 11.19 -10.21 10.28
CA ASP A 60 10.60 -9.79 9.01
C ASP A 60 9.68 -8.57 9.23
N LEU A 61 9.85 -7.53 8.40
CA LEU A 61 9.09 -6.28 8.52
C LEU A 61 7.60 -6.49 8.25
N HIS A 62 7.27 -7.30 7.23
CA HIS A 62 5.89 -7.55 6.85
C HIS A 62 5.12 -8.26 7.96
N ASP A 63 5.76 -9.24 8.64
CA ASP A 63 5.17 -9.91 9.78
C ASP A 63 4.90 -8.96 10.94
N GLN A 64 5.87 -8.10 11.28
CA GLN A 64 5.70 -7.10 12.34
C GLN A 64 4.55 -6.14 12.01
N CYS A 65 4.48 -5.66 10.77
CA CYS A 65 3.42 -4.77 10.33
C CYS A 65 2.06 -5.47 10.34
N TYR A 66 2.00 -6.73 9.90
CA TYR A 66 0.79 -7.53 9.92
C TYR A 66 0.26 -7.74 11.34
N GLU A 67 1.12 -8.17 12.26
CA GLU A 67 0.76 -8.33 13.68
C GLU A 67 0.26 -7.02 14.31
N ALA A 68 0.91 -5.91 13.96
CA ALA A 68 0.58 -4.59 14.52
C ALA A 68 -0.78 -4.05 14.04
N ILE A 69 -1.25 -4.41 12.86
CA ILE A 69 -2.55 -3.96 12.34
C ILE A 69 -3.72 -4.78 12.87
N LEU A 70 -3.52 -6.04 13.30
CA LEU A 70 -4.60 -6.91 13.76
C LEU A 70 -5.44 -6.31 14.91
N PRO A 71 -4.87 -5.66 15.93
CA PRO A 71 -5.65 -5.02 17.00
C PRO A 71 -6.52 -3.85 16.53
N HIS A 72 -6.25 -3.32 15.34
CA HIS A 72 -7.01 -2.22 14.74
C HIS A 72 -8.13 -2.69 13.79
N LEU A 73 -8.22 -4.00 13.55
CA LEU A 73 -9.27 -4.57 12.70
C LEU A 73 -10.63 -4.38 13.37
N PRO A 74 -11.57 -3.63 12.77
CA PRO A 74 -12.89 -3.42 13.33
C PRO A 74 -13.65 -4.74 13.55
N GLU A 75 -14.56 -4.76 14.52
CA GLU A 75 -15.45 -5.91 14.70
C GLU A 75 -16.37 -6.13 13.50
N GLY A 76 -16.77 -7.37 13.26
CA GLY A 76 -17.62 -7.77 12.14
C GLY A 76 -16.88 -7.76 10.79
N ARG A 77 -17.63 -7.66 9.70
CA ARG A 77 -17.06 -7.57 8.34
C ARG A 77 -16.60 -6.15 8.03
N VAL A 78 -15.45 -6.02 7.43
CA VAL A 78 -14.77 -4.74 7.17
C VAL A 78 -14.38 -4.62 5.69
N ASP A 79 -14.42 -3.40 5.17
CA ASP A 79 -13.78 -3.08 3.90
C ASP A 79 -12.32 -2.74 4.16
N VAL A 80 -11.40 -3.34 3.41
CA VAL A 80 -9.97 -3.08 3.57
C VAL A 80 -9.45 -2.33 2.35
N VAL A 81 -8.74 -1.24 2.59
CA VAL A 81 -8.11 -0.41 1.56
C VAL A 81 -6.61 -0.33 1.87
N GLY A 82 -5.78 -0.82 0.99
CA GLY A 82 -4.32 -0.75 1.14
C GLY A 82 -3.68 0.01 -0.02
N HIS A 83 -2.62 0.76 0.27
CA HIS A 83 -1.83 1.45 -0.74
C HIS A 83 -0.38 0.99 -0.70
N SER A 84 0.18 0.61 -1.86
CA SER A 84 1.60 0.23 -2.01
C SER A 84 1.97 -0.93 -1.06
N PHE A 85 2.91 -0.77 -0.13
CA PHE A 85 3.22 -1.75 0.91
C PHE A 85 1.98 -2.10 1.76
N GLY A 86 1.15 -1.11 2.11
CA GLY A 86 -0.11 -1.36 2.81
C GLY A 86 -1.11 -2.21 2.01
N ALA A 87 -1.00 -2.22 0.68
CA ALA A 87 -1.80 -3.12 -0.16
C ALA A 87 -1.37 -4.59 -0.03
N THR A 88 -0.09 -4.88 0.21
CA THR A 88 0.36 -6.25 0.47
C THR A 88 -0.13 -6.75 1.84
N LEU A 89 -0.18 -5.88 2.85
CA LEU A 89 -0.79 -6.19 4.14
C LEU A 89 -2.31 -6.42 4.04
N ALA A 90 -2.99 -5.59 3.22
CA ALA A 90 -4.42 -5.74 2.94
C ALA A 90 -4.73 -7.08 2.22
N LEU A 91 -3.87 -7.47 1.27
CA LEU A 91 -3.96 -8.75 0.59
C LEU A 91 -3.83 -9.91 1.58
N ARG A 92 -2.79 -9.87 2.44
CA ARG A 92 -2.58 -10.90 3.48
C ARG A 92 -3.79 -11.02 4.41
N LEU A 93 -4.39 -9.92 4.84
CA LEU A 93 -5.62 -9.96 5.63
C LEU A 93 -6.76 -10.66 4.90
N ALA A 94 -6.91 -10.40 3.59
CA ALA A 94 -7.96 -11.02 2.80
C ALA A 94 -7.74 -12.52 2.57
N GLU A 95 -6.49 -12.96 2.51
CA GLU A 95 -6.14 -14.39 2.43
C GLU A 95 -6.31 -15.11 3.78
N ASP A 96 -5.84 -14.48 4.88
CA ASP A 96 -5.85 -15.11 6.20
C ASP A 96 -7.21 -15.05 6.91
N MET A 97 -8.06 -14.06 6.56
CA MET A 97 -9.31 -13.75 7.25
C MET A 97 -10.47 -13.47 6.27
N SER A 98 -10.60 -14.28 5.22
CA SER A 98 -11.55 -14.05 4.12
C SER A 98 -12.99 -13.77 4.60
N ASP A 99 -13.48 -14.46 5.62
CA ASP A 99 -14.82 -14.27 6.19
C ASP A 99 -15.02 -12.88 6.83
N ARG A 100 -13.95 -12.24 7.23
CA ARG A 100 -13.95 -10.91 7.85
C ARG A 100 -13.92 -9.78 6.83
N ILE A 101 -13.51 -10.06 5.60
CA ILE A 101 -13.35 -9.04 4.57
C ILE A 101 -14.63 -8.93 3.73
N ARG A 102 -15.23 -7.73 3.70
CA ARG A 102 -16.42 -7.44 2.90
C ARG A 102 -16.03 -7.08 1.47
N SER A 103 -15.02 -6.24 1.32
CA SER A 103 -14.40 -5.89 0.05
C SER A 103 -12.92 -5.56 0.26
N LEU A 104 -12.13 -5.74 -0.78
CA LEU A 104 -10.70 -5.44 -0.79
C LEU A 104 -10.41 -4.40 -1.86
N THR A 105 -9.62 -3.37 -1.52
CA THR A 105 -9.10 -2.41 -2.49
C THR A 105 -7.58 -2.38 -2.38
N LEU A 106 -6.92 -2.76 -3.46
CA LEU A 106 -5.46 -2.76 -3.59
C LEU A 106 -5.05 -1.62 -4.52
N ILE A 107 -4.52 -0.55 -3.95
CA ILE A 107 -4.06 0.63 -4.70
C ILE A 107 -2.56 0.50 -4.89
N GLU A 108 -2.13 0.40 -6.16
CA GLU A 108 -0.69 0.35 -6.49
C GLU A 108 0.10 -0.71 -5.68
N PRO A 109 -0.36 -1.96 -5.58
CA PRO A 109 0.33 -2.97 -4.79
C PRO A 109 1.74 -3.22 -5.31
N VAL A 110 2.73 -3.30 -4.41
CA VAL A 110 4.14 -3.46 -4.74
C VAL A 110 4.66 -4.88 -4.49
N LEU A 111 3.81 -5.88 -4.66
CA LEU A 111 4.21 -7.29 -4.56
C LEU A 111 5.00 -7.71 -5.80
N PHE A 112 6.27 -7.29 -5.89
CA PHE A 112 7.13 -7.48 -7.06
C PHE A 112 7.29 -8.96 -7.43
N ALA A 113 7.25 -9.85 -6.46
CA ALA A 113 7.27 -11.29 -6.67
C ALA A 113 6.18 -11.77 -7.65
N ALA A 114 5.02 -11.10 -7.69
CA ALA A 114 3.94 -11.42 -8.60
C ALA A 114 4.29 -11.18 -10.09
N ALA A 115 5.27 -10.31 -10.35
CA ALA A 115 5.74 -10.01 -11.71
C ALA A 115 7.06 -10.72 -12.07
N LYS A 116 7.60 -11.59 -11.20
CA LYS A 116 8.85 -12.34 -11.48
C LYS A 116 8.78 -13.05 -12.83
N GLY A 117 9.88 -13.00 -13.59
CA GLY A 117 9.97 -13.60 -14.92
C GLY A 117 9.42 -12.74 -16.05
N SER A 118 8.77 -11.60 -15.76
CA SER A 118 8.31 -10.66 -16.80
C SER A 118 9.42 -9.68 -17.21
N GLY A 119 9.29 -9.12 -18.43
CA GLY A 119 10.17 -8.04 -18.88
C GLY A 119 10.05 -6.77 -18.03
N ALA A 120 8.86 -6.52 -17.46
CA ALA A 120 8.62 -5.41 -16.55
C ALA A 120 9.41 -5.54 -15.24
N PHE A 121 9.53 -6.75 -14.69
CA PHE A 121 10.35 -7.04 -13.51
C PHE A 121 11.84 -6.75 -13.77
N SER A 122 12.37 -7.23 -14.93
CA SER A 122 13.77 -6.98 -15.30
C SER A 122 14.05 -5.50 -15.53
N ALA A 123 13.13 -4.78 -16.18
CA ALA A 123 13.24 -3.34 -16.39
C ALA A 123 13.22 -2.58 -15.06
N HIS A 124 12.36 -2.98 -14.12
CA HIS A 124 12.26 -2.36 -12.80
C HIS A 124 13.57 -2.48 -12.00
N LEU A 125 14.25 -3.62 -12.05
CA LEU A 125 15.56 -3.77 -11.41
C LEU A 125 16.57 -2.76 -11.97
N GLY A 126 16.53 -2.49 -13.27
CA GLY A 126 17.35 -1.45 -13.91
C GLY A 126 16.97 -0.03 -13.46
N GLU A 127 15.67 0.27 -13.36
CA GLU A 127 15.17 1.57 -12.89
C GLU A 127 15.59 1.87 -11.44
N MET A 128 15.72 0.82 -10.61
CA MET A 128 16.17 0.93 -9.22
C MET A 128 17.70 0.96 -9.05
N ALA A 129 18.49 1.03 -10.11
CA ALA A 129 19.95 0.98 -10.03
C ALA A 129 20.55 2.13 -9.18
N ASP A 130 20.04 3.37 -9.35
CA ASP A 130 20.49 4.52 -8.57
C ASP A 130 20.19 4.34 -7.06
N TYR A 131 19.01 3.78 -6.73
CA TYR A 131 18.63 3.43 -5.37
C TYR A 131 19.61 2.39 -4.80
N ALA A 132 19.83 1.28 -5.51
CA ALA A 132 20.73 0.21 -5.07
C ALA A 132 22.18 0.70 -4.88
N ALA A 133 22.67 1.56 -5.77
CA ALA A 133 23.99 2.14 -5.67
C ALA A 133 24.14 3.10 -4.47
N ALA A 134 23.12 3.89 -4.16
CA ALA A 134 23.12 4.77 -3.00
C ALA A 134 23.02 3.97 -1.69
N GLU A 135 22.17 2.93 -1.65
CA GLU A 135 22.01 2.02 -0.51
C GLU A 135 23.32 1.30 -0.20
N ALA A 136 24.04 0.79 -1.22
CA ALA A 136 25.34 0.14 -1.05
C ALA A 136 26.41 1.07 -0.43
N ARG A 137 26.29 2.39 -0.66
CA ARG A 137 27.17 3.40 -0.04
C ARG A 137 26.67 3.88 1.33
N GLN A 138 25.52 3.38 1.79
CA GLN A 138 24.87 3.81 3.04
C GLN A 138 24.54 5.32 3.06
N ASP A 139 24.34 5.92 1.88
CA ASP A 139 23.93 7.32 1.74
C ASP A 139 22.41 7.43 1.79
N ARG A 140 21.86 7.56 2.99
CA ARG A 140 20.41 7.61 3.21
C ARG A 140 19.72 8.73 2.43
N ALA A 141 20.33 9.89 2.29
CA ALA A 141 19.71 11.02 1.58
C ALA A 141 19.66 10.75 0.06
N ALA A 142 20.76 10.23 -0.51
CA ALA A 142 20.77 9.81 -1.91
C ALA A 142 19.83 8.63 -2.17
N THR A 143 19.74 7.67 -1.24
CA THR A 143 18.80 6.54 -1.32
C THR A 143 17.35 7.02 -1.31
N ALA A 144 17.00 7.94 -0.39
CA ALA A 144 15.65 8.52 -0.34
C ALA A 144 15.31 9.31 -1.61
N ARG A 145 16.27 10.11 -2.14
CA ARG A 145 16.12 10.84 -3.39
C ARG A 145 15.85 9.89 -4.56
N ALA A 146 16.67 8.85 -4.72
CA ALA A 146 16.53 7.89 -5.81
C ALA A 146 15.21 7.12 -5.71
N PHE A 147 14.79 6.72 -4.52
CA PHE A 147 13.50 6.07 -4.28
C PHE A 147 12.33 6.97 -4.64
N LEU A 148 12.29 8.19 -4.11
CA LEU A 148 11.17 9.12 -4.33
C LEU A 148 11.08 9.65 -5.78
N LYS A 149 12.17 9.60 -6.54
CA LYS A 149 12.17 9.89 -7.98
C LYS A 149 11.24 8.94 -8.76
N ILE A 150 11.13 7.68 -8.32
CA ILE A 150 10.32 6.64 -8.97
C ILE A 150 8.94 6.51 -8.31
N TRP A 151 8.91 6.52 -6.97
CA TRP A 151 7.75 6.16 -6.16
C TRP A 151 7.07 7.35 -5.47
N GLY A 152 7.60 8.56 -5.66
CA GLY A 152 7.08 9.79 -5.05
C GLY A 152 5.91 10.39 -5.81
N THR A 153 5.59 11.64 -5.47
CA THR A 153 4.50 12.42 -6.07
C THR A 153 4.86 13.09 -7.39
N GLY A 154 6.07 12.87 -7.91
CA GLY A 154 6.62 13.60 -9.05
C GLY A 154 7.33 14.91 -8.68
N THR A 155 7.23 15.38 -7.43
CA THR A 155 8.01 16.53 -6.93
C THR A 155 9.46 16.12 -6.73
N ALA A 156 10.41 16.91 -7.22
CA ALA A 156 11.83 16.65 -7.00
C ALA A 156 12.16 16.66 -5.49
N PHE A 157 13.08 15.79 -5.08
CA PHE A 157 13.43 15.65 -3.66
C PHE A 157 13.86 16.97 -3.02
N GLU A 158 14.60 17.80 -3.76
CA GLU A 158 15.08 19.12 -3.33
C GLU A 158 13.94 20.12 -3.10
N ASP A 159 12.84 19.98 -3.84
CA ASP A 159 11.67 20.86 -3.77
C ASP A 159 10.66 20.44 -2.70
N LEU A 160 10.86 19.27 -2.10
CA LEU A 160 10.03 18.83 -0.97
C LEU A 160 10.29 19.69 0.27
N PRO A 161 9.28 19.94 1.13
CA PRO A 161 9.49 20.55 2.44
C PRO A 161 10.57 19.80 3.24
N ALA A 162 11.42 20.54 3.97
CA ALA A 162 12.53 19.95 4.75
C ALA A 162 12.06 18.79 5.64
N ALA A 163 10.94 18.97 6.35
CA ALA A 163 10.39 17.93 7.22
C ALA A 163 10.03 16.64 6.46
N GLN A 164 9.61 16.71 5.19
CA GLN A 164 9.33 15.54 4.38
C GLN A 164 10.61 14.85 3.91
N ARG A 165 11.63 15.63 3.52
CA ARG A 165 12.95 15.07 3.18
C ARG A 165 13.58 14.36 4.35
N ASP A 166 13.55 15.00 5.53
CA ASP A 166 14.10 14.42 6.77
C ASP A 166 13.35 13.16 7.17
N TYR A 167 12.03 13.17 7.08
CA TYR A 167 11.19 12.02 7.36
C TYR A 167 11.51 10.83 6.45
N ALA A 168 11.61 11.06 5.14
CA ALA A 168 11.97 10.03 4.17
C ALA A 168 13.39 9.51 4.40
N THR A 169 14.37 10.40 4.59
CA THR A 169 15.79 10.06 4.82
C THR A 169 15.98 9.20 6.08
N GLN A 170 15.26 9.54 7.16
CA GLN A 170 15.35 8.77 8.41
C GLN A 170 14.76 7.36 8.27
N ARG A 171 13.75 7.18 7.41
CA ARG A 171 12.97 5.94 7.28
C ARG A 171 13.29 5.11 6.04
N ILE A 172 14.18 5.58 5.18
CA ILE A 172 14.49 4.89 3.91
C ILE A 172 14.95 3.44 4.09
N HIS A 173 15.57 3.12 5.24
CA HIS A 173 15.97 1.76 5.58
C HIS A 173 14.79 0.76 5.64
N LEU A 174 13.56 1.24 5.84
CA LEU A 174 12.35 0.41 5.83
C LEU A 174 12.05 -0.16 4.44
N ILE A 175 12.49 0.53 3.37
CA ILE A 175 12.35 0.02 2.00
C ILE A 175 13.21 -1.23 1.84
N LYS A 176 14.47 -1.19 2.30
CA LYS A 176 15.34 -2.37 2.29
C LYS A 176 14.78 -3.50 3.16
N ALA A 177 14.27 -3.17 4.34
CA ALA A 177 13.67 -4.16 5.24
C ALA A 177 12.41 -4.84 4.67
N SER A 178 11.73 -4.22 3.69
CA SER A 178 10.55 -4.80 3.04
C SER A 178 10.88 -5.75 1.88
N GLU A 179 12.11 -5.77 1.38
CA GLU A 179 12.50 -6.57 0.21
C GLU A 179 12.17 -8.07 0.31
N PRO A 180 12.36 -8.76 1.45
CA PRO A 180 12.00 -10.17 1.55
C PRO A 180 10.54 -10.44 1.23
N ALA A 181 9.63 -9.61 1.74
CA ALA A 181 8.20 -9.76 1.46
C ALA A 181 7.84 -9.37 0.02
N LEU A 182 8.43 -8.31 -0.50
CA LEU A 182 8.02 -7.76 -1.80
C LEU A 182 8.66 -8.49 -2.98
N PHE A 183 9.93 -8.87 -2.88
CA PHE A 183 10.67 -9.53 -3.95
C PHE A 183 10.73 -11.05 -3.80
N GLU A 184 10.79 -11.58 -2.57
CA GLU A 184 10.91 -13.01 -2.33
C GLU A 184 9.59 -13.66 -1.89
N ASP A 185 8.55 -12.84 -1.67
CA ASP A 185 7.23 -13.31 -1.21
C ASP A 185 7.33 -14.12 0.11
N SER A 186 8.10 -13.59 1.08
CA SER A 186 8.32 -14.26 2.37
C SER A 186 7.01 -14.59 3.10
N ALA A 187 5.95 -13.82 2.86
CA ALA A 187 4.62 -14.07 3.40
C ALA A 187 3.79 -15.07 2.58
N GLY A 188 4.27 -15.54 1.42
CA GLY A 188 3.61 -16.54 0.57
C GLY A 188 2.27 -16.08 0.00
N LEU A 189 2.16 -14.81 -0.42
CA LEU A 189 0.91 -14.22 -0.91
C LEU A 189 0.59 -14.64 -2.35
N VAL A 190 1.59 -14.71 -3.23
CA VAL A 190 1.37 -14.98 -4.66
C VAL A 190 0.68 -16.33 -4.92
N PRO A 191 1.04 -17.45 -4.25
CA PRO A 191 0.36 -18.72 -4.43
C PRO A 191 -1.06 -18.77 -3.86
N ARG A 192 -1.40 -17.85 -2.95
CA ARG A 192 -2.70 -17.81 -2.25
C ARG A 192 -3.71 -16.81 -2.80
N LEU A 193 -3.42 -16.13 -3.91
CA LEU A 193 -4.35 -15.17 -4.53
C LEU A 193 -5.75 -15.74 -4.75
N GLY A 194 -5.87 -17.04 -5.04
CA GLY A 194 -7.15 -17.73 -5.21
C GLY A 194 -7.98 -17.89 -3.93
N GLU A 195 -7.39 -17.67 -2.75
CA GLU A 195 -8.08 -17.72 -1.45
C GLU A 195 -8.84 -16.42 -1.13
N VAL A 196 -8.59 -15.34 -1.88
CA VAL A 196 -9.31 -14.08 -1.72
C VAL A 196 -10.72 -14.21 -2.25
N THR A 197 -11.70 -14.32 -1.34
CA THR A 197 -13.12 -14.47 -1.68
C THR A 197 -13.87 -13.13 -1.75
N ALA A 198 -13.29 -12.07 -1.22
CA ALA A 198 -13.90 -10.74 -1.21
C ALA A 198 -13.83 -10.09 -2.60
N PRO A 199 -14.92 -9.44 -3.08
CA PRO A 199 -14.85 -8.60 -4.26
C PRO A 199 -13.71 -7.60 -4.15
N THR A 200 -12.83 -7.59 -5.16
CA THR A 200 -11.56 -6.86 -5.12
C THR A 200 -11.49 -5.80 -6.20
N LEU A 201 -11.06 -4.60 -5.82
CA LEU A 201 -10.73 -3.50 -6.72
C LEU A 201 -9.22 -3.34 -6.77
N LEU A 202 -8.67 -3.41 -7.98
CA LEU A 202 -7.27 -3.09 -8.29
C LEU A 202 -7.22 -1.67 -8.85
N VAL A 203 -6.38 -0.80 -8.27
CA VAL A 203 -6.26 0.61 -8.71
C VAL A 203 -4.82 0.90 -9.12
N GLU A 204 -4.66 1.53 -10.28
CA GLU A 204 -3.38 2.03 -10.76
C GLU A 204 -3.47 3.48 -11.26
N GLY A 205 -2.34 4.17 -11.22
CA GLY A 205 -2.15 5.44 -11.93
C GLY A 205 -1.74 5.19 -13.38
N GLY A 206 -2.17 6.07 -14.29
CA GLY A 206 -1.83 5.99 -15.71
C GLY A 206 -0.35 6.17 -16.01
N GLU A 207 0.38 6.84 -15.10
CA GLU A 207 1.82 7.15 -15.19
C GLU A 207 2.66 6.40 -14.15
N SER A 208 2.09 5.36 -13.54
CA SER A 208 2.80 4.53 -12.55
C SER A 208 3.96 3.74 -13.17
N PRO A 209 4.97 3.35 -12.36
CA PRO A 209 6.06 2.49 -12.83
C PRO A 209 5.53 1.24 -13.54
N ARG A 210 6.20 0.86 -14.65
CA ARG A 210 5.76 -0.24 -15.54
C ARG A 210 5.61 -1.59 -14.86
N ILE A 211 6.20 -1.76 -13.68
CA ILE A 211 6.06 -2.96 -12.87
C ILE A 211 4.63 -3.11 -12.31
N ILE A 212 3.93 -2.01 -12.03
CA ILE A 212 2.59 -2.03 -11.42
C ILE A 212 1.56 -2.74 -12.32
N PRO A 213 1.40 -2.38 -13.60
CA PRO A 213 0.50 -3.14 -14.48
C PRO A 213 0.79 -4.65 -14.48
N ALA A 214 2.06 -5.07 -14.51
CA ALA A 214 2.42 -6.49 -14.52
C ALA A 214 2.05 -7.21 -13.20
N ILE A 215 2.17 -6.53 -12.06
CA ILE A 215 1.69 -7.05 -10.77
C ILE A 215 0.16 -7.20 -10.80
N LEU A 216 -0.54 -6.16 -11.27
CA LEU A 216 -2.01 -6.17 -11.33
C LEU A 216 -2.53 -7.25 -12.30
N ASP A 217 -1.89 -7.47 -13.45
CA ASP A 217 -2.24 -8.54 -14.38
C ASP A 217 -2.18 -9.93 -13.71
N ARG A 218 -1.15 -10.15 -12.87
CA ARG A 218 -1.03 -11.39 -12.11
C ARG A 218 -2.11 -11.51 -11.03
N MET A 219 -2.43 -10.41 -10.34
CA MET A 219 -3.49 -10.38 -9.31
C MET A 219 -4.87 -10.58 -9.95
N GLU A 220 -5.14 -9.92 -11.08
CA GLU A 220 -6.40 -10.05 -11.81
C GLU A 220 -6.64 -11.49 -12.30
N THR A 221 -5.57 -12.17 -12.69
CA THR A 221 -5.64 -13.59 -13.09
C THR A 221 -5.80 -14.52 -11.89
N GLY A 222 -5.26 -14.15 -10.72
CA GLY A 222 -5.22 -15.01 -9.53
C GLY A 222 -6.40 -14.86 -8.58
N ILE A 223 -6.97 -13.66 -8.45
CA ILE A 223 -8.09 -13.36 -7.56
C ILE A 223 -9.42 -13.55 -8.31
N PRO A 224 -10.38 -14.35 -7.79
CA PRO A 224 -11.58 -14.75 -8.53
C PRO A 224 -12.55 -13.63 -8.93
N ASP A 225 -12.75 -12.61 -8.06
CA ASP A 225 -13.69 -11.49 -8.33
C ASP A 225 -12.92 -10.17 -8.27
N THR A 226 -12.39 -9.75 -9.41
CA THR A 226 -11.65 -8.50 -9.54
C THR A 226 -12.33 -7.51 -10.48
N THR A 227 -12.12 -6.23 -10.18
CA THR A 227 -12.32 -5.11 -11.11
C THR A 227 -11.07 -4.26 -11.10
N ARG A 228 -10.73 -3.61 -12.22
CA ARG A 228 -9.57 -2.74 -12.32
C ARG A 228 -9.98 -1.32 -12.67
N ALA A 229 -9.36 -0.35 -12.02
CA ALA A 229 -9.53 1.07 -12.30
C ALA A 229 -8.17 1.71 -12.56
N ARG A 230 -8.07 2.44 -13.68
CA ARG A 230 -6.89 3.23 -14.01
C ARG A 230 -7.23 4.70 -13.95
N VAL A 231 -6.45 5.46 -13.17
CA VAL A 231 -6.61 6.91 -13.02
C VAL A 231 -5.62 7.60 -13.96
N PRO A 232 -6.07 8.26 -15.04
CA PRO A 232 -5.19 8.99 -15.94
C PRO A 232 -4.38 10.05 -15.19
N ASP A 233 -3.22 10.41 -15.72
CA ASP A 233 -2.34 11.49 -15.24
C ASP A 233 -1.91 11.35 -13.76
N ALA A 234 -2.08 10.17 -13.16
CA ALA A 234 -1.67 9.83 -11.80
C ALA A 234 -0.50 8.85 -11.82
N GLY A 235 0.48 9.07 -10.95
CA GLY A 235 1.56 8.10 -10.67
C GLY A 235 1.25 7.25 -9.45
N HIS A 236 2.30 6.62 -8.90
CA HIS A 236 2.20 5.70 -7.76
C HIS A 236 1.44 6.25 -6.55
N MET A 237 1.53 7.54 -6.29
CA MET A 237 0.85 8.17 -5.15
C MET A 237 -0.61 8.55 -5.43
N VAL A 238 -1.29 7.80 -6.31
CA VAL A 238 -2.65 8.06 -6.80
C VAL A 238 -3.69 8.27 -5.70
N ALA A 239 -3.61 7.52 -4.60
CA ALA A 239 -4.53 7.67 -3.46
C ALA A 239 -4.45 9.05 -2.80
N ILE A 240 -3.29 9.72 -2.88
CA ILE A 240 -3.01 11.03 -2.29
C ILE A 240 -3.23 12.14 -3.31
N SER A 241 -2.71 11.98 -4.53
CA SER A 241 -2.77 13.01 -5.58
C SER A 241 -4.14 13.11 -6.24
N HIS A 242 -4.85 11.99 -6.37
CA HIS A 242 -6.13 11.87 -7.07
C HIS A 242 -7.21 11.18 -6.20
N PRO A 243 -7.50 11.66 -4.99
CA PRO A 243 -8.41 10.97 -4.07
C PRO A 243 -9.85 10.88 -4.58
N VAL A 244 -10.31 11.82 -5.41
CA VAL A 244 -11.71 11.84 -5.89
C VAL A 244 -11.99 10.70 -6.87
N PRO A 245 -11.24 10.49 -7.97
CA PRO A 245 -11.46 9.35 -8.84
C PRO A 245 -11.24 8.00 -8.13
N VAL A 246 -10.25 7.88 -7.23
CA VAL A 246 -10.05 6.68 -6.41
C VAL A 246 -11.29 6.41 -5.54
N ALA A 247 -11.83 7.43 -4.85
CA ALA A 247 -13.05 7.31 -4.06
C ALA A 247 -14.25 6.89 -4.92
N GLY A 248 -14.34 7.37 -6.16
CA GLY A 248 -15.37 6.96 -7.12
C GLY A 248 -15.31 5.46 -7.41
N ALA A 249 -14.13 4.94 -7.71
CA ALA A 249 -13.92 3.51 -7.97
C ALA A 249 -14.23 2.65 -6.73
N ILE A 250 -13.80 3.08 -5.54
CA ILE A 250 -14.10 2.39 -4.27
C ILE A 250 -15.61 2.34 -4.02
N ARG A 251 -16.34 3.45 -4.21
CA ARG A 251 -17.80 3.46 -4.05
C ARG A 251 -18.49 2.52 -5.02
N ALA A 252 -18.05 2.46 -6.27
CA ALA A 252 -18.60 1.51 -7.25
C ALA A 252 -18.42 0.05 -6.81
N LEU A 253 -17.27 -0.31 -6.21
CA LEU A 253 -17.09 -1.62 -5.57
C LEU A 253 -18.05 -1.81 -4.39
N TRP A 254 -18.20 -0.81 -3.53
CA TRP A 254 -19.07 -0.89 -2.35
C TRP A 254 -20.56 -0.98 -2.68
N ASP A 255 -21.00 -0.44 -3.82
CA ASP A 255 -22.36 -0.60 -4.31
C ASP A 255 -22.71 -2.06 -4.66
N ARG A 256 -21.69 -2.85 -5.07
CA ARG A 256 -21.82 -4.30 -5.30
C ARG A 256 -21.85 -5.11 -3.99
N THR A 257 -21.38 -4.53 -2.88
CA THR A 257 -21.22 -5.19 -1.57
C THR A 257 -22.11 -4.53 -0.50
N ARG A 258 -23.32 -4.10 -0.87
CA ARG A 258 -24.27 -3.47 0.07
C ARG A 258 -24.61 -4.43 1.21
N VAL A 259 -24.68 -3.85 2.42
CA VAL A 259 -25.10 -4.53 3.66
C VAL A 259 -26.61 -4.69 3.68
#